data_9e4dce2d5f994c524cdbf4698e4150bd
#
_entry.id   9e4dce2d5f994c524cdbf4698e4150bd
#
_cell.length_a   1.000
_cell.length_b   1.000
_cell.length_c   1.000
_cell.angle_alpha   90.00
_cell.angle_beta   90.00
_cell.angle_gamma   90.00
#
_symmetry.space_group_name_H-M   'P 1'
#
loop_
_entity.id
_entity.type
_entity.pdbx_description
1 polymer ?
#
loop_
_entity_poly.entity_id
_entity_poly.type
_entity_poly.pdbx_seq_one_letter_code
_entity_poly.pdbx_strand_id
1 'polypeptide(L)'
;MITDYINIASIQTYLPSYVMEEVDESTINKWALQGFRQNVTIPSWIYELRFCLLQLDNHVATLPTGLKKISVAQYSKNLPPSVINNTTDFIIPIINNERVFIAQAIVYQYFKPTSQTMRFVGQDSSLLTQDCVNIFCDCEIGFSIDRTLNTITTDMQDGYVILLYESEIQDEDGNFLIPNDEDLKQALSYYIEGM
;
A
#
# COMPACT_ATOMS: atom_id res chain seq x y z
N MET A 1 -8.55 20.36 -2.86
CA MET A 1 -8.56 19.06 -2.15
C MET A 1 -9.30 18.12 -3.10
N ILE A 2 -8.60 17.12 -3.64
CA ILE A 2 -9.25 16.13 -4.51
C ILE A 2 -10.08 15.27 -3.57
N THR A 3 -11.37 15.28 -3.78
CA THR A 3 -12.35 14.59 -2.93
C THR A 3 -13.06 13.45 -3.65
N ASP A 4 -12.71 13.26 -4.93
CA ASP A 4 -13.40 12.30 -5.78
C ASP A 4 -12.38 11.41 -6.51
N TYR A 5 -12.67 10.13 -6.60
CA TYR A 5 -11.87 9.12 -7.28
C TYR A 5 -12.73 8.43 -8.33
N ILE A 6 -12.12 8.10 -9.43
CA ILE A 6 -12.77 7.39 -10.53
C ILE A 6 -11.99 6.12 -10.88
N ASN A 7 -12.68 5.15 -11.43
CA ASN A 7 -12.05 3.95 -11.96
C ASN A 7 -11.08 4.32 -13.10
N ILE A 8 -9.89 3.72 -13.10
CA ILE A 8 -8.86 3.97 -14.11
C ILE A 8 -9.37 3.67 -15.54
N ALA A 9 -10.32 2.75 -15.68
CA ALA A 9 -10.96 2.45 -16.95
C ALA A 9 -11.71 3.66 -17.56
N SER A 10 -12.10 4.64 -16.75
CA SER A 10 -12.75 5.87 -17.25
C SER A 10 -11.86 6.71 -18.17
N ILE A 11 -10.54 6.50 -18.14
CA ILE A 11 -9.59 7.15 -19.07
C ILE A 11 -9.90 6.83 -20.53
N GLN A 12 -10.51 5.70 -20.80
CA GLN A 12 -10.92 5.32 -22.16
C GLN A 12 -11.78 6.38 -22.85
N THR A 13 -12.58 7.12 -22.09
CA THR A 13 -13.41 8.20 -22.62
C THR A 13 -12.62 9.40 -23.14
N TYR A 14 -11.34 9.50 -22.80
CA TYR A 14 -10.42 10.54 -23.24
C TYR A 14 -9.53 10.11 -24.41
N LEU A 15 -9.58 8.83 -24.80
CA LEU A 15 -8.77 8.28 -25.87
C LEU A 15 -9.44 8.49 -27.24
N PRO A 16 -8.65 8.74 -28.29
CA PRO A 16 -9.15 8.74 -29.65
C PRO A 16 -9.73 7.38 -30.05
N SER A 17 -10.74 7.41 -30.94
CA SER A 17 -11.43 6.20 -31.39
C SER A 17 -10.50 5.15 -32.02
N TYR A 18 -9.44 5.59 -32.73
CA TYR A 18 -8.49 4.66 -33.32
C TYR A 18 -7.72 3.83 -32.29
N VAL A 19 -7.41 4.39 -31.11
CA VAL A 19 -6.76 3.64 -30.01
C VAL A 19 -7.72 2.58 -29.48
N MET A 20 -8.99 2.95 -29.32
CA MET A 20 -10.03 2.04 -28.83
C MET A 20 -10.37 0.91 -29.81
N GLU A 21 -10.13 1.11 -31.11
CA GLU A 21 -10.34 0.10 -32.14
C GLU A 21 -9.16 -0.88 -32.27
N GLU A 22 -7.94 -0.42 -31.98
CA GLU A 22 -6.71 -1.19 -32.19
C GLU A 22 -6.22 -1.91 -30.92
N VAL A 23 -6.58 -1.42 -29.74
CA VAL A 23 -6.04 -1.88 -28.44
C VAL A 23 -7.17 -2.37 -27.55
N ASP A 24 -7.01 -3.55 -26.97
CA ASP A 24 -7.98 -4.08 -26.03
C ASP A 24 -8.01 -3.30 -24.70
N GLU A 25 -9.16 -3.29 -24.04
CA GLU A 25 -9.42 -2.55 -22.81
C GLU A 25 -8.44 -2.91 -21.69
N SER A 26 -8.06 -4.18 -21.55
CA SER A 26 -7.15 -4.62 -20.49
C SER A 26 -5.75 -4.06 -20.68
N THR A 27 -5.32 -3.94 -21.93
CA THR A 27 -4.04 -3.33 -22.29
C THR A 27 -4.06 -1.83 -22.04
N ILE A 28 -5.15 -1.14 -22.40
CA ILE A 28 -5.34 0.29 -22.10
C ILE A 28 -5.25 0.54 -20.59
N ASN A 29 -5.96 -0.22 -19.79
CA ASN A 29 -5.94 -0.08 -18.34
C ASN A 29 -4.55 -0.34 -17.75
N LYS A 30 -3.82 -1.32 -18.28
CA LYS A 30 -2.44 -1.60 -17.90
C LYS A 30 -1.49 -0.43 -18.23
N TRP A 31 -1.62 0.17 -19.40
CA TRP A 31 -0.82 1.34 -19.81
C TRP A 31 -1.18 2.58 -18.99
N ALA A 32 -2.47 2.80 -18.70
CA ALA A 32 -2.92 3.88 -17.83
C ALA A 32 -2.30 3.75 -16.43
N LEU A 33 -2.33 2.56 -15.86
CA LEU A 33 -1.74 2.29 -14.56
C LEU A 33 -0.21 2.44 -14.58
N GLN A 34 0.44 2.01 -15.65
CA GLN A 34 1.87 2.20 -15.83
C GLN A 34 2.24 3.69 -15.94
N GLY A 35 1.50 4.45 -16.75
CA GLY A 35 1.67 5.91 -16.87
C GLY A 35 1.46 6.62 -15.56
N PHE A 36 0.42 6.25 -14.83
CA PHE A 36 0.16 6.77 -13.49
C PHE A 36 1.34 6.53 -12.53
N ARG A 37 1.88 5.32 -12.51
CA ARG A 37 2.98 4.93 -11.60
C ARG A 37 4.32 5.56 -11.96
N GLN A 38 4.58 5.79 -13.24
CA GLN A 38 5.90 6.24 -13.72
C GLN A 38 6.03 7.75 -13.83
N ASN A 39 4.96 8.43 -14.25
CA ASN A 39 5.03 9.82 -14.69
C ASN A 39 4.41 10.80 -13.70
N VAL A 40 3.66 10.32 -12.74
CA VAL A 40 3.06 11.20 -11.73
C VAL A 40 3.93 11.17 -10.49
N THR A 41 4.49 12.32 -10.10
CA THR A 41 5.03 12.50 -8.77
C THR A 41 3.84 12.49 -7.82
N ILE A 42 3.50 11.29 -7.37
CA ILE A 42 2.25 11.02 -6.67
C ILE A 42 2.40 11.53 -5.24
N PRO A 43 1.67 12.58 -4.84
CA PRO A 43 1.64 12.99 -3.45
C PRO A 43 1.14 11.85 -2.56
N SER A 44 1.66 11.77 -1.34
CA SER A 44 1.30 10.71 -0.37
C SER A 44 -0.21 10.58 -0.09
N TRP A 45 -1.02 11.60 -0.40
CA TRP A 45 -2.48 11.58 -0.21
C TRP A 45 -3.25 10.77 -1.28
N ILE A 46 -2.59 10.31 -2.34
CA ILE A 46 -3.18 9.41 -3.37
C ILE A 46 -3.16 7.95 -2.91
N TYR A 47 -2.38 7.62 -1.91
CA TYR A 47 -2.38 6.28 -1.33
C TYR A 47 -3.33 6.22 -0.13
N GLU A 48 -4.01 5.10 0.00
CA GLU A 48 -4.68 4.75 1.24
C GLU A 48 -3.67 4.22 2.24
N LEU A 49 -3.87 4.61 3.49
CA LEU A 49 -3.17 4.00 4.58
C LEU A 49 -3.98 2.79 5.05
N ARG A 50 -3.42 1.61 4.89
CA ARG A 50 -4.03 0.34 5.25
C ARG A 50 -3.29 -0.32 6.39
N PHE A 51 -4.03 -1.12 7.09
CA PHE A 51 -3.54 -1.94 8.16
C PHE A 51 -3.84 -3.41 7.85
N CYS A 52 -2.86 -4.29 8.02
CA CYS A 52 -3.09 -5.73 7.91
C CYS A 52 -2.35 -6.52 8.98
N LEU A 53 -2.87 -7.71 9.23
CA LEU A 53 -2.28 -8.69 10.11
C LEU A 53 -1.84 -9.89 9.26
N LEU A 54 -0.56 -10.21 9.29
CA LEU A 54 0.03 -11.31 8.57
C LEU A 54 0.42 -12.41 9.55
N GLN A 55 -0.02 -13.63 9.31
CA GLN A 55 0.43 -14.79 10.07
C GLN A 55 1.78 -15.26 9.52
N LEU A 56 2.74 -15.45 10.42
CA LEU A 56 4.03 -16.05 10.07
C LEU A 56 3.90 -17.57 9.98
N ASP A 57 4.48 -18.11 8.93
CA ASP A 57 4.73 -19.53 8.75
C ASP A 57 6.23 -19.72 8.48
N ASN A 58 6.92 -20.34 9.41
CA ASN A 58 8.36 -20.63 9.32
C ASN A 58 9.18 -19.38 8.90
N HIS A 59 9.08 -18.30 9.69
CA HIS A 59 9.76 -17.01 9.50
C HIS A 59 9.21 -16.11 8.40
N VAL A 60 8.24 -16.55 7.59
CA VAL A 60 7.81 -15.87 6.37
C VAL A 60 6.31 -15.56 6.42
N ALA A 61 5.91 -14.41 5.88
CA ALA A 61 4.52 -14.11 5.55
C ALA A 61 4.42 -13.45 4.18
N THR A 62 3.29 -13.64 3.50
CA THR A 62 3.01 -13.02 2.22
C THR A 62 2.55 -11.57 2.43
N LEU A 63 3.14 -10.63 1.69
CA LEU A 63 2.73 -9.23 1.72
C LEU A 63 1.39 -9.03 1.02
N PRO A 64 0.58 -8.06 1.47
CA PRO A 64 -0.69 -7.74 0.82
C PRO A 64 -0.50 -7.22 -0.60
N THR A 65 -1.48 -7.51 -1.45
CA THR A 65 -1.54 -6.97 -2.82
C THR A 65 -1.72 -5.45 -2.78
N GLY A 66 -1.11 -4.75 -3.73
CA GLY A 66 -1.20 -3.28 -3.80
C GLY A 66 -0.33 -2.52 -2.81
N LEU A 67 0.46 -3.21 -1.96
CA LEU A 67 1.39 -2.57 -1.04
C LEU A 67 2.40 -1.72 -1.80
N LYS A 68 2.54 -0.46 -1.41
CA LYS A 68 3.52 0.50 -1.94
C LYS A 68 4.67 0.74 -0.99
N LYS A 69 4.36 1.12 0.23
CA LYS A 69 5.37 1.38 1.26
C LYS A 69 4.87 0.94 2.63
N ILE A 70 5.76 0.38 3.41
CA ILE A 70 5.52 0.04 4.81
C ILE A 70 5.91 1.25 5.66
N SER A 71 4.98 1.71 6.48
CA SER A 71 5.19 2.80 7.42
C SER A 71 5.54 2.30 8.82
N VAL A 72 4.94 1.19 9.24
CA VAL A 72 5.21 0.55 10.53
C VAL A 72 5.14 -0.96 10.38
N ALA A 73 6.08 -1.66 11.00
CA ALA A 73 6.04 -3.10 11.18
C ALA A 73 6.18 -3.44 12.67
N GLN A 74 5.29 -4.27 13.18
CA GLN A 74 5.33 -4.76 14.54
C GLN A 74 5.12 -6.27 14.57
N TYR A 75 5.70 -6.92 15.56
CA TYR A 75 5.53 -8.34 15.79
C TYR A 75 4.69 -8.58 17.05
N SER A 76 3.79 -9.55 17.00
CA SER A 76 3.08 -10.06 18.16
C SER A 76 3.09 -11.58 18.15
N LYS A 77 3.45 -12.20 19.28
CA LYS A 77 3.44 -13.66 19.40
C LYS A 77 2.03 -14.23 19.36
N ASN A 78 1.08 -13.54 19.93
CA ASN A 78 -0.32 -13.97 20.00
C ASN A 78 -1.19 -13.01 19.18
N LEU A 79 -2.31 -13.55 18.66
CA LEU A 79 -3.31 -12.72 18.01
C LEU A 79 -3.81 -11.64 18.99
N PRO A 80 -3.71 -10.35 18.65
CA PRO A 80 -4.20 -9.29 19.52
C PRO A 80 -5.69 -9.46 19.79
N PRO A 81 -6.17 -9.37 21.04
CA PRO A 81 -7.58 -9.59 21.37
C PRO A 81 -8.56 -8.71 20.61
N SER A 82 -8.13 -7.51 20.24
CA SER A 82 -8.93 -6.54 19.48
C SER A 82 -9.18 -6.93 18.03
N VAL A 83 -8.45 -7.91 17.50
CA VAL A 83 -8.50 -8.33 16.09
C VAL A 83 -9.28 -9.64 15.90
N ILE A 84 -9.53 -10.40 16.99
CA ILE A 84 -10.21 -11.71 16.95
C ILE A 84 -11.60 -11.66 16.29
N ASN A 85 -12.25 -10.49 16.27
CA ASN A 85 -13.62 -10.33 15.76
C ASN A 85 -13.73 -9.51 14.47
N ASN A 86 -12.63 -9.07 13.85
CA ASN A 86 -12.66 -8.21 12.67
C ASN A 86 -11.68 -8.66 11.59
N THR A 87 -12.02 -8.30 10.37
CA THR A 87 -11.23 -8.54 9.16
C THR A 87 -9.76 -8.17 9.32
N THR A 88 -8.91 -8.99 8.74
CA THR A 88 -7.45 -8.86 8.80
C THR A 88 -6.89 -7.65 8.06
N ASP A 89 -7.73 -6.89 7.38
CA ASP A 89 -7.35 -5.70 6.62
C ASP A 89 -8.42 -4.60 6.79
N PHE A 90 -8.01 -3.37 7.09
CA PHE A 90 -8.92 -2.25 7.18
C PHE A 90 -8.26 -0.93 6.74
N ILE A 91 -9.09 -0.03 6.23
CA ILE A 91 -8.69 1.29 5.75
C ILE A 91 -8.74 2.27 6.92
N ILE A 92 -7.66 3.03 7.08
CA ILE A 92 -7.60 4.12 8.05
C ILE A 92 -8.04 5.40 7.36
N PRO A 93 -9.15 6.02 7.80
CA PRO A 93 -9.62 7.24 7.18
C PRO A 93 -8.60 8.37 7.32
N ILE A 94 -8.47 9.19 6.26
CA ILE A 94 -7.59 10.34 6.26
C ILE A 94 -8.31 11.50 6.94
N ILE A 95 -7.73 11.96 8.04
CA ILE A 95 -8.20 13.16 8.73
C ILE A 95 -7.05 14.18 8.73
N ASN A 96 -7.23 15.29 8.04
CA ASN A 96 -6.38 16.50 8.09
C ASN A 96 -4.87 16.32 7.81
N ASN A 97 -4.45 15.51 6.86
CA ASN A 97 -3.03 15.26 6.53
C ASN A 97 -2.16 14.65 7.66
N GLU A 98 -2.75 14.28 8.77
CA GLU A 98 -2.05 13.70 9.93
C GLU A 98 -2.05 12.15 9.89
N ARG A 99 -1.96 11.58 8.70
CA ARG A 99 -2.07 10.14 8.46
C ARG A 99 -1.18 9.29 9.35
N VAL A 100 0.09 9.67 9.46
CA VAL A 100 1.09 8.87 10.17
C VAL A 100 0.86 8.88 11.68
N PHE A 101 0.52 10.05 12.25
CA PHE A 101 0.28 10.17 13.69
C PHE A 101 -0.97 9.40 14.14
N ILE A 102 -2.07 9.50 13.39
CA ILE A 102 -3.31 8.79 13.70
C ILE A 102 -3.10 7.28 13.58
N ALA A 103 -2.41 6.84 12.54
CA ALA A 103 -2.12 5.44 12.32
C ALA A 103 -1.19 4.85 13.37
N GLN A 104 -0.13 5.56 13.74
CA GLN A 104 0.75 5.16 14.85
C GLN A 104 -0.01 5.14 16.19
N ALA A 105 -0.91 6.10 16.43
CA ALA A 105 -1.74 6.13 17.62
C ALA A 105 -2.72 4.95 17.66
N ILE A 106 -3.32 4.58 16.53
CA ILE A 106 -4.20 3.42 16.40
C ILE A 106 -3.41 2.13 16.66
N VAL A 107 -2.27 1.95 15.98
CA VAL A 107 -1.40 0.79 16.21
C VAL A 107 -0.98 0.73 17.67
N TYR A 108 -0.56 1.85 18.25
CA TYR A 108 -0.18 1.92 19.66
C TYR A 108 -1.33 1.59 20.60
N GLN A 109 -2.52 2.11 20.36
CA GLN A 109 -3.70 1.92 21.20
C GLN A 109 -4.22 0.48 21.16
N TYR A 110 -4.24 -0.14 19.98
CA TYR A 110 -4.81 -1.47 19.80
C TYR A 110 -3.83 -2.62 20.04
N PHE A 111 -2.52 -2.38 19.87
CA PHE A 111 -1.51 -3.45 19.90
C PHE A 111 -0.51 -3.34 21.05
N LYS A 112 -0.46 -2.22 21.76
CA LYS A 112 0.28 -2.14 23.02
C LYS A 112 -0.56 -2.83 24.14
N PRO A 113 0.00 -3.66 24.98
CA PRO A 113 1.40 -3.96 25.26
C PRO A 113 1.91 -5.27 24.64
N THR A 114 1.21 -5.86 23.68
CA THR A 114 1.47 -7.23 23.20
C THR A 114 2.37 -7.31 21.97
N SER A 115 2.62 -6.18 21.32
CA SER A 115 3.46 -6.12 20.12
C SER A 115 4.79 -5.42 20.36
N GLN A 116 5.79 -5.81 19.59
CA GLN A 116 7.13 -5.23 19.59
C GLN A 116 7.41 -4.61 18.22
N THR A 117 7.96 -3.40 18.22
CA THR A 117 8.38 -2.74 16.98
C THR A 117 9.51 -3.53 16.33
N MET A 118 9.43 -3.69 15.02
CA MET A 118 10.44 -4.41 14.24
C MET A 118 11.38 -3.43 13.55
N ARG A 119 12.63 -3.83 13.39
CA ARG A 119 13.65 -3.06 12.66
C ARG A 119 13.90 -3.69 11.29
N PHE A 120 13.95 -2.86 10.25
CA PHE A 120 14.37 -3.31 8.94
C PHE A 120 15.87 -3.66 8.92
N VAL A 121 16.19 -4.84 8.40
CA VAL A 121 17.56 -5.37 8.30
C VAL A 121 17.98 -5.69 6.86
N GLY A 122 17.11 -5.45 5.87
CA GLY A 122 17.39 -5.68 4.46
C GLY A 122 18.27 -4.60 3.83
N GLN A 123 18.67 -4.81 2.58
CA GLN A 123 19.45 -3.85 1.79
C GLN A 123 18.56 -2.90 0.97
N ASP A 124 17.42 -3.39 0.47
CA ASP A 124 16.50 -2.61 -0.35
C ASP A 124 15.36 -2.04 0.50
N SER A 125 15.50 -0.78 0.90
CA SER A 125 14.51 -0.04 1.68
C SER A 125 13.44 0.68 0.83
N SER A 126 13.39 0.44 -0.47
CA SER A 126 12.52 1.20 -1.38
C SER A 126 11.01 0.99 -1.15
N LEU A 127 10.63 -0.10 -0.46
CA LEU A 127 9.26 -0.35 0.00
C LEU A 127 8.98 0.20 1.41
N LEU A 128 9.86 1.01 1.97
CA LEU A 128 9.69 1.58 3.30
C LEU A 128 9.50 3.09 3.20
N THR A 129 8.70 3.65 4.09
CA THR A 129 8.71 5.09 4.31
C THR A 129 9.99 5.49 5.03
N GLN A 130 10.36 6.78 4.93
CA GLN A 130 11.53 7.30 5.64
C GLN A 130 11.41 7.10 7.16
N ASP A 131 10.20 7.19 7.70
CA ASP A 131 9.94 6.98 9.12
C ASP A 131 10.21 5.53 9.54
N CYS A 132 9.84 4.55 8.70
CA CYS A 132 10.10 3.14 8.96
C CYS A 132 11.61 2.82 8.94
N VAL A 133 12.36 3.43 8.01
CA VAL A 133 13.82 3.24 7.91
C VAL A 133 14.54 3.89 9.11
N ASN A 134 14.03 5.03 9.61
CA ASN A 134 14.64 5.81 10.67
C ASN A 134 14.19 5.38 12.08
N ILE A 135 13.53 4.24 12.23
CA ILE A 135 13.21 3.72 13.55
C ILE A 135 14.51 3.37 14.29
N PHE A 136 15.00 4.31 15.08
CA PHE A 136 16.05 4.11 16.07
C PHE A 136 15.41 3.53 17.34
N CYS A 137 15.27 2.23 17.39
CA CYS A 137 14.84 1.55 18.60
C CYS A 137 15.85 0.44 18.93
N ASP A 138 15.96 0.11 20.20
CA ASP A 138 16.61 -1.14 20.63
C ASP A 138 15.69 -2.33 20.31
N CYS A 139 15.29 -2.42 19.02
CA CYS A 139 14.36 -3.43 18.52
C CYS A 139 15.15 -4.73 18.30
N GLU A 140 14.81 -5.74 19.07
CA GLU A 140 15.46 -7.05 18.98
C GLU A 140 15.04 -7.83 17.74
N ILE A 141 13.85 -7.54 17.16
CA ILE A 141 13.28 -8.30 16.05
C ILE A 141 13.58 -7.59 14.74
N GLY A 142 14.28 -8.28 13.85
CA GLY A 142 14.55 -7.82 12.50
C GLY A 142 13.52 -8.30 11.49
N PHE A 143 13.33 -7.54 10.41
CA PHE A 143 12.61 -8.01 9.23
C PHE A 143 13.30 -7.58 7.93
N SER A 144 13.09 -8.35 6.89
CA SER A 144 13.50 -8.05 5.52
C SER A 144 12.36 -8.31 4.54
N ILE A 145 12.47 -7.78 3.33
CA ILE A 145 11.45 -7.89 2.29
C ILE A 145 12.09 -8.52 1.06
N ASP A 146 11.44 -9.56 0.52
CA ASP A 146 11.74 -10.09 -0.80
C ASP A 146 10.63 -9.67 -1.77
N ARG A 147 10.97 -8.77 -2.70
CA ARG A 147 10.04 -8.28 -3.72
C ARG A 147 9.69 -9.31 -4.76
N THR A 148 10.62 -10.20 -5.06
CA THR A 148 10.43 -11.22 -6.10
C THR A 148 9.39 -12.24 -5.65
N LEU A 149 9.44 -12.61 -4.39
CA LEU A 149 8.52 -13.56 -3.77
C LEU A 149 7.30 -12.87 -3.14
N ASN A 150 7.29 -11.53 -3.07
CA ASN A 150 6.28 -10.73 -2.37
C ASN A 150 6.10 -11.16 -0.91
N THR A 151 7.21 -11.32 -0.20
CA THR A 151 7.20 -11.81 1.19
C THR A 151 7.96 -10.89 2.13
N ILE A 152 7.56 -10.94 3.40
CA ILE A 152 8.32 -10.42 4.54
C ILE A 152 8.90 -11.60 5.31
N THR A 153 10.18 -11.51 5.67
CA THR A 153 10.90 -12.51 6.47
C THR A 153 11.34 -11.87 7.78
N THR A 154 11.24 -12.61 8.88
CA THR A 154 11.60 -12.14 10.23
C THR A 154 12.49 -13.14 10.96
N ASP A 155 13.10 -12.69 12.06
CA ASP A 155 13.85 -13.57 12.98
C ASP A 155 12.92 -14.52 13.77
N MET A 156 11.60 -14.24 13.77
CA MET A 156 10.61 -15.00 14.52
C MET A 156 10.00 -16.10 13.65
N GLN A 157 9.94 -17.32 14.19
CA GLN A 157 9.48 -18.49 13.44
C GLN A 157 7.95 -18.49 13.24
N ASP A 158 7.21 -18.09 14.25
CA ASP A 158 5.74 -18.06 14.28
C ASP A 158 5.23 -16.76 14.88
N GLY A 159 3.92 -16.55 14.86
CA GLY A 159 3.26 -15.36 15.38
C GLY A 159 2.65 -14.50 14.28
N TYR A 160 2.56 -13.21 14.52
CA TYR A 160 1.87 -12.27 13.64
C TYR A 160 2.71 -11.03 13.40
N VAL A 161 2.79 -10.62 12.15
CA VAL A 161 3.34 -9.32 11.75
C VAL A 161 2.18 -8.36 11.50
N ILE A 162 2.24 -7.23 12.14
CA ILE A 162 1.28 -6.15 12.04
C ILE A 162 1.90 -5.09 11.14
N LEU A 163 1.30 -4.83 9.99
CA LEU A 163 1.77 -3.82 9.06
C LEU A 163 0.81 -2.64 9.00
N LEU A 164 1.35 -1.45 9.07
CA LEU A 164 0.75 -0.23 8.59
C LEU A 164 1.45 0.14 7.28
N TYR A 165 0.70 0.26 6.18
CA TYR A 165 1.29 0.45 4.87
C TYR A 165 0.45 1.36 3.97
N GLU A 166 1.12 2.01 3.04
CA GLU A 166 0.49 2.73 1.95
C GLU A 166 0.11 1.76 0.84
N SER A 167 -1.12 1.85 0.36
CA SER A 167 -1.67 1.03 -0.73
C SER A 167 -2.25 1.90 -1.82
N GLU A 168 -2.26 1.38 -3.04
CA GLU A 168 -3.07 1.97 -4.11
C GLU A 168 -4.55 1.91 -3.75
N ILE A 169 -5.29 2.97 -4.11
CA ILE A 169 -6.73 3.03 -3.87
C ILE A 169 -7.42 2.09 -4.86
N GLN A 170 -8.28 1.22 -4.34
CA GLN A 170 -9.07 0.28 -5.13
C GLN A 170 -10.54 0.34 -4.70
N ASP A 171 -11.45 0.10 -5.64
CA ASP A 171 -12.87 -0.10 -5.34
C ASP A 171 -13.13 -1.49 -4.72
N GLU A 172 -14.40 -1.78 -4.43
CA GLU A 172 -14.82 -3.06 -3.85
C GLU A 172 -14.54 -4.27 -4.76
N ASP A 173 -14.44 -4.03 -6.06
CA ASP A 173 -14.13 -5.05 -7.08
C ASP A 173 -12.63 -5.22 -7.32
N GLY A 174 -11.78 -4.44 -6.64
CA GLY A 174 -10.32 -4.47 -6.77
C GLY A 174 -9.78 -3.66 -7.96
N ASN A 175 -10.61 -2.84 -8.62
CA ASN A 175 -10.15 -1.97 -9.69
C ASN A 175 -9.43 -0.75 -9.11
N PHE A 176 -8.35 -0.34 -9.78
CA PHE A 176 -7.61 0.84 -9.37
C PHE A 176 -8.40 2.11 -9.57
N LEU A 177 -8.38 2.96 -8.55
CA LEU A 177 -8.98 4.29 -8.57
C LEU A 177 -7.88 5.34 -8.72
N ILE A 178 -8.17 6.35 -9.52
CA ILE A 178 -7.32 7.53 -9.69
C ILE A 178 -8.11 8.79 -9.30
N PRO A 179 -7.42 9.87 -8.92
CA PRO A 179 -8.09 11.15 -8.68
C PRO A 179 -8.89 11.60 -9.91
N ASN A 180 -10.09 12.11 -9.67
CA ASN A 180 -10.94 12.70 -10.69
C ASN A 180 -10.43 14.10 -11.05
N ASP A 181 -9.28 14.15 -11.69
CA ASP A 181 -8.57 15.36 -12.11
C ASP A 181 -8.41 15.36 -13.63
N GLU A 182 -8.89 16.42 -14.28
CA GLU A 182 -8.92 16.50 -15.75
C GLU A 182 -7.51 16.57 -16.35
N ASP A 183 -6.58 17.28 -15.71
CA ASP A 183 -5.20 17.41 -16.21
C ASP A 183 -4.49 16.05 -16.11
N LEU A 184 -4.75 15.30 -15.02
CA LEU A 184 -4.22 13.95 -14.85
C LEU A 184 -4.77 13.00 -15.92
N LYS A 185 -6.07 13.01 -16.18
CA LYS A 185 -6.69 12.16 -17.21
C LYS A 185 -6.14 12.46 -18.60
N GLN A 186 -6.00 13.75 -18.92
CA GLN A 186 -5.43 14.17 -20.20
C GLN A 186 -3.96 13.77 -20.32
N ALA A 187 -3.17 13.90 -19.26
CA ALA A 187 -1.77 13.47 -19.27
C ALA A 187 -1.65 11.95 -19.47
N LEU A 188 -2.53 11.15 -18.85
CA LEU A 188 -2.56 9.72 -19.04
C LEU A 188 -3.04 9.31 -20.42
N SER A 189 -4.01 10.02 -21.04
CA SER A 189 -4.41 9.76 -22.41
C SER A 189 -3.26 9.97 -23.39
N TYR A 190 -2.51 11.06 -23.26
CA TYR A 190 -1.31 11.30 -24.09
C TYR A 190 -0.22 10.25 -23.88
N TYR A 191 -0.04 9.78 -22.66
CA TYR A 191 0.90 8.69 -22.38
C TYR A 191 0.50 7.41 -23.13
N ILE A 192 -0.79 7.05 -23.11
CA ILE A 192 -1.33 5.86 -23.77
C ILE A 192 -1.20 5.99 -25.29
N GLU A 193 -1.49 7.17 -25.86
CA GLU A 193 -1.33 7.42 -27.30
C GLU A 193 0.12 7.30 -27.78
N GLY A 194 1.08 7.47 -26.88
CA GLY A 194 2.51 7.34 -27.18
C GLY A 194 3.08 5.93 -27.06
N MET A 195 2.26 4.97 -26.57
CA MET A 195 2.68 3.57 -26.40
C MET A 195 2.46 2.73 -27.63
#